data_ea4ff478e90e3ed6ded40ac04d25857a
#
_entry.id   ea4ff478e90e3ed6ded40ac04d25857a
#
_cell.length_a   1.000
_cell.length_b   1.000
_cell.length_c   1.000
_cell.angle_alpha   90.00
_cell.angle_beta   90.00
_cell.angle_gamma   90.00
#
_symmetry.space_group_name_H-M   'P 1'
#
loop_
_entity.id
_entity.type
_entity.pdbx_description
1 polymer ?
#
loop_
_entity_poly.entity_id
_entity_poly.type
_entity_poly.pdbx_seq_one_letter_code
_entity_poly.pdbx_strand_id
1 'polypeptide(L)'
;MPATIRFLDPPLHEFLPHTDDEIAELAKTMGLSFGELKSTVENLHEFNPMMGHRGCRLAVSYPEIAEMQTRAVIEAAIEVKKNKGYDIVPEIMIPLVGEVKELKFVKDIVVRTAEQVMEESGVKLDYHVGTMIEIPRAALTADEIAKEAEFFSFGTNDLTQMTFGFSRDDAAKFLSDYYERKIYEQDPFAKLDQKGVGQLVKIAVEKGKSTRPNIKLGICGEHGGDPSSVEFCHNIGLNYVSCSPFRVPVARLAAAQAQVKNPRK
;
A
#
# COMPACT_ATOMS: atom_id res chain seq x y z
N MET A 1 12.04 -15.45 4.89
CA MET A 1 11.59 -14.45 3.89
C MET A 1 10.95 -13.30 4.64
N PRO A 2 11.09 -12.05 4.20
CA PRO A 2 10.39 -10.93 4.84
C PRO A 2 8.88 -11.06 4.64
N ALA A 3 8.12 -10.58 5.62
CA ALA A 3 6.67 -10.47 5.55
C ALA A 3 6.31 -8.98 5.56
N THR A 4 5.77 -8.48 4.45
CA THR A 4 5.36 -7.08 4.32
C THR A 4 3.89 -6.95 4.67
N ILE A 5 3.57 -6.16 5.69
CA ILE A 5 2.22 -5.91 6.17
C ILE A 5 1.89 -4.43 5.91
N ARG A 6 0.88 -4.19 5.08
CA ARG A 6 0.36 -2.85 4.84
C ARG A 6 -0.62 -2.48 5.94
N PHE A 7 -0.50 -1.27 6.47
CA PHE A 7 -1.50 -0.71 7.37
C PHE A 7 -2.84 -0.54 6.66
N LEU A 8 -3.89 -0.37 7.46
CA LEU A 8 -5.25 -0.16 6.99
C LEU A 8 -5.28 0.94 5.92
N ASP A 9 -5.76 0.59 4.74
CA ASP A 9 -5.81 1.47 3.60
C ASP A 9 -7.22 2.00 3.31
N PRO A 10 -8.30 1.16 3.36
CA PRO A 10 -9.65 1.65 3.15
C PRO A 10 -10.07 2.69 4.20
N PRO A 11 -10.89 3.68 3.82
CA PRO A 11 -11.46 4.63 4.76
C PRO A 11 -12.45 3.95 5.71
N LEU A 12 -12.71 4.56 6.87
CA LEU A 12 -13.72 4.07 7.80
C LEU A 12 -15.12 3.98 7.17
N HIS A 13 -15.38 4.79 6.15
CA HIS A 13 -16.58 4.75 5.33
C HIS A 13 -16.95 3.33 4.85
N GLU A 14 -15.97 2.52 4.46
CA GLU A 14 -16.18 1.15 3.97
C GLU A 14 -16.66 0.16 5.04
N PHE A 15 -16.52 0.52 6.31
CA PHE A 15 -16.87 -0.33 7.44
C PHE A 15 -18.15 0.14 8.17
N LEU A 16 -18.80 1.20 7.66
CA LEU A 16 -20.00 1.75 8.29
C LEU A 16 -21.19 0.83 8.09
N PRO A 17 -22.07 0.71 9.09
CA PRO A 17 -23.35 0.04 8.91
C PRO A 17 -24.22 0.80 7.90
N HIS A 18 -24.93 0.07 7.04
CA HIS A 18 -25.68 0.64 5.92
C HIS A 18 -27.19 0.84 6.24
N THR A 19 -27.72 0.13 7.22
CA THR A 19 -29.13 0.16 7.57
C THR A 19 -29.35 0.64 9.01
N ASP A 20 -30.54 1.20 9.27
CA ASP A 20 -30.89 1.64 10.62
C ASP A 20 -30.91 0.46 11.62
N ASP A 21 -31.23 -0.75 11.16
CA ASP A 21 -31.22 -1.96 12.01
C ASP A 21 -29.78 -2.33 12.41
N GLU A 22 -28.82 -2.29 11.46
CA GLU A 22 -27.41 -2.52 11.74
C GLU A 22 -26.82 -1.45 12.68
N ILE A 23 -27.23 -0.18 12.51
CA ILE A 23 -26.85 0.91 13.42
C ILE A 23 -27.39 0.66 14.83
N ALA A 24 -28.65 0.22 14.95
CA ALA A 24 -29.26 -0.07 16.25
C ALA A 24 -28.57 -1.24 16.98
N GLU A 25 -28.24 -2.31 16.27
CA GLU A 25 -27.53 -3.47 16.82
C GLU A 25 -26.11 -3.10 17.27
N LEU A 26 -25.38 -2.36 16.44
CA LEU A 26 -24.04 -1.89 16.77
C LEU A 26 -24.06 -0.92 17.95
N ALA A 27 -25.01 0.02 18.00
CA ALA A 27 -25.18 0.95 19.12
C ALA A 27 -25.37 0.19 20.44
N LYS A 28 -26.23 -0.82 20.43
CA LYS A 28 -26.46 -1.69 21.59
C LYS A 28 -25.18 -2.39 22.05
N THR A 29 -24.40 -2.91 21.10
CA THR A 29 -23.12 -3.59 21.39
C THR A 29 -22.09 -2.64 21.97
N MET A 30 -22.04 -1.41 21.48
CA MET A 30 -21.11 -0.37 21.94
C MET A 30 -21.58 0.38 23.19
N GLY A 31 -22.80 0.17 23.66
CA GLY A 31 -23.38 0.92 24.79
C GLY A 31 -23.69 2.38 24.47
N LEU A 32 -23.92 2.71 23.19
CA LEU A 32 -24.27 4.02 22.70
C LEU A 32 -25.76 4.13 22.41
N SER A 33 -26.30 5.34 22.36
CA SER A 33 -27.66 5.56 21.83
C SER A 33 -27.66 5.43 20.29
N PHE A 34 -28.79 5.04 19.74
CA PHE A 34 -28.98 4.98 18.28
C PHE A 34 -28.67 6.33 17.60
N GLY A 35 -29.13 7.44 18.20
CA GLY A 35 -28.94 8.78 17.65
C GLY A 35 -27.48 9.21 17.61
N GLU A 36 -26.72 8.91 18.67
CA GLU A 36 -25.27 9.20 18.71
C GLU A 36 -24.52 8.42 17.64
N LEU A 37 -24.77 7.11 17.53
CA LEU A 37 -24.09 6.30 16.53
C LEU A 37 -24.52 6.69 15.11
N LYS A 38 -25.80 6.96 14.87
CA LYS A 38 -26.28 7.40 13.56
C LYS A 38 -25.59 8.72 13.11
N SER A 39 -25.51 9.69 14.01
CA SER A 39 -24.79 10.94 13.72
C SER A 39 -23.30 10.71 13.40
N THR A 40 -22.65 9.78 14.10
CA THR A 40 -21.27 9.40 13.83
C THR A 40 -21.11 8.77 12.45
N VAL A 41 -21.99 7.84 12.09
CA VAL A 41 -22.02 7.20 10.77
C VAL A 41 -22.20 8.23 9.65
N GLU A 42 -23.17 9.15 9.81
CA GLU A 42 -23.40 10.23 8.85
C GLU A 42 -22.19 11.15 8.68
N ASN A 43 -21.46 11.46 9.76
CA ASN A 43 -20.25 12.29 9.73
C ASN A 43 -19.05 11.58 9.09
N LEU A 44 -18.98 10.26 9.17
CA LEU A 44 -17.91 9.45 8.56
C LEU A 44 -18.19 9.09 7.10
N HIS A 45 -19.39 9.39 6.60
CA HIS A 45 -19.76 9.12 5.23
C HIS A 45 -19.01 10.07 4.27
N GLU A 46 -18.35 9.53 3.25
CA GLU A 46 -17.57 10.29 2.28
C GLU A 46 -18.18 10.24 0.87
N PHE A 47 -18.16 11.34 0.15
CA PHE A 47 -18.61 11.41 -1.25
C PHE A 47 -17.65 10.73 -2.21
N ASN A 48 -16.36 10.79 -1.93
CA ASN A 48 -15.31 10.13 -2.72
C ASN A 48 -14.33 9.43 -1.78
N PRO A 49 -14.65 8.22 -1.30
CA PRO A 49 -13.81 7.50 -0.33
C PRO A 49 -12.39 7.22 -0.83
N MET A 50 -12.22 7.00 -2.16
CA MET A 50 -10.90 6.71 -2.74
C MET A 50 -9.93 7.88 -2.64
N MET A 51 -10.43 9.13 -2.64
CA MET A 51 -9.63 10.35 -2.48
C MET A 51 -9.75 10.95 -1.08
N GLY A 52 -10.42 10.25 -0.17
CA GLY A 52 -10.84 10.74 1.13
C GLY A 52 -9.91 10.42 2.31
N HIS A 53 -10.52 10.21 3.46
CA HIS A 53 -9.87 10.01 4.74
C HIS A 53 -9.47 8.54 4.94
N ARG A 54 -8.38 8.13 4.33
CA ARG A 54 -7.88 6.74 4.35
C ARG A 54 -6.35 6.68 4.47
N GLY A 55 -5.82 5.49 4.65
CA GLY A 55 -4.38 5.22 4.68
C GLY A 55 -3.65 6.02 5.74
N CYS A 56 -2.53 6.66 5.37
CA CYS A 56 -1.76 7.47 6.31
C CYS A 56 -2.54 8.66 6.87
N ARG A 57 -3.51 9.22 6.12
CA ARG A 57 -4.37 10.32 6.59
C ARG A 57 -5.21 9.89 7.79
N LEU A 58 -5.74 8.66 7.72
CA LEU A 58 -6.47 8.06 8.84
C LEU A 58 -5.55 7.84 10.04
N ALA A 59 -4.34 7.33 9.82
CA ALA A 59 -3.35 7.11 10.88
C ALA A 59 -2.84 8.42 11.51
N VAL A 60 -2.86 9.54 10.79
CA VAL A 60 -2.54 10.87 11.32
C VAL A 60 -3.67 11.39 12.21
N SER A 61 -4.94 11.21 11.79
CA SER A 61 -6.12 11.70 12.54
C SER A 61 -6.46 10.82 13.74
N TYR A 62 -6.20 9.53 13.64
CA TYR A 62 -6.47 8.51 14.67
C TYR A 62 -5.20 7.67 14.91
N PRO A 63 -4.19 8.25 15.60
CA PRO A 63 -2.89 7.59 15.80
C PRO A 63 -2.98 6.26 16.54
N GLU A 64 -4.01 6.06 17.35
CA GLU A 64 -4.31 4.80 18.05
C GLU A 64 -4.53 3.61 17.09
N ILE A 65 -4.99 3.88 15.85
CA ILE A 65 -5.11 2.85 14.82
C ILE A 65 -3.71 2.36 14.38
N ALA A 66 -2.76 3.28 14.21
CA ALA A 66 -1.38 2.91 13.88
C ALA A 66 -0.70 2.19 15.05
N GLU A 67 -0.94 2.61 16.29
CA GLU A 67 -0.44 1.93 17.49
C GLU A 67 -0.97 0.49 17.57
N MET A 68 -2.28 0.29 17.41
CA MET A 68 -2.92 -1.04 17.45
C MET A 68 -2.35 -1.96 16.37
N GLN A 69 -2.24 -1.49 15.14
CA GLN A 69 -1.72 -2.29 14.03
C GLN A 69 -0.24 -2.63 14.22
N THR A 70 0.57 -1.67 14.69
CA THR A 70 1.98 -1.92 15.01
C THR A 70 2.11 -2.98 16.08
N ARG A 71 1.36 -2.86 17.17
CA ARG A 71 1.35 -3.84 18.26
C ARG A 71 1.02 -5.23 17.73
N ALA A 72 -0.04 -5.36 16.93
CA ALA A 72 -0.45 -6.64 16.35
C ALA A 72 0.65 -7.29 15.48
N VAL A 73 1.34 -6.50 14.64
CA VAL A 73 2.41 -7.00 13.78
C VAL A 73 3.62 -7.46 14.60
N ILE A 74 4.06 -6.66 15.56
CA ILE A 74 5.25 -6.97 16.37
C ILE A 74 4.96 -8.13 17.33
N GLU A 75 3.80 -8.16 17.97
CA GLU A 75 3.39 -9.29 18.84
C GLU A 75 3.34 -10.61 18.06
N ALA A 76 2.74 -10.61 16.86
CA ALA A 76 2.70 -11.80 16.01
C ALA A 76 4.11 -12.27 15.60
N ALA A 77 5.02 -11.35 15.27
CA ALA A 77 6.40 -11.70 14.95
C ALA A 77 7.16 -12.27 16.15
N ILE A 78 6.95 -11.70 17.34
CA ILE A 78 7.50 -12.22 18.60
C ILE A 78 6.96 -13.62 18.90
N GLU A 79 5.66 -13.84 18.74
CA GLU A 79 5.03 -15.14 18.96
C GLU A 79 5.61 -16.20 18.02
N VAL A 80 5.76 -15.89 16.73
CA VAL A 80 6.38 -16.80 15.75
C VAL A 80 7.83 -17.10 16.14
N LYS A 81 8.60 -16.10 16.56
CA LYS A 81 9.98 -16.30 17.01
C LYS A 81 10.03 -17.22 18.23
N LYS A 82 9.19 -16.99 19.25
CA LYS A 82 9.13 -17.79 20.47
C LYS A 82 8.66 -19.24 20.22
N ASN A 83 7.59 -19.39 19.43
CA ASN A 83 6.92 -20.69 19.28
C ASN A 83 7.47 -21.54 18.13
N LYS A 84 8.07 -20.93 17.11
CA LYS A 84 8.56 -21.61 15.90
C LYS A 84 10.06 -21.50 15.71
N GLY A 85 10.74 -20.62 16.43
CA GLY A 85 12.17 -20.36 16.27
C GLY A 85 12.54 -19.67 14.95
N TYR A 86 11.58 -19.03 14.27
CA TYR A 86 11.86 -18.31 13.02
C TYR A 86 12.25 -16.86 13.29
N ASP A 87 13.37 -16.43 12.75
CA ASP A 87 13.75 -15.02 12.68
C ASP A 87 13.04 -14.36 11.49
N ILE A 88 11.89 -13.76 11.78
CA ILE A 88 11.13 -12.97 10.80
C ILE A 88 11.48 -11.50 11.00
N VAL A 89 11.80 -10.82 9.90
CA VAL A 89 11.95 -9.36 9.86
C VAL A 89 10.67 -8.80 9.24
N PRO A 90 9.69 -8.34 10.02
CA PRO A 90 8.47 -7.76 9.47
C PRO A 90 8.77 -6.42 8.80
N GLU A 91 8.10 -6.17 7.69
CA GLU A 91 8.14 -4.91 6.96
C GLU A 91 6.77 -4.23 7.11
N ILE A 92 6.74 -3.11 7.81
CA ILE A 92 5.53 -2.32 8.02
C ILE A 92 5.43 -1.27 6.90
N MET A 93 4.35 -1.35 6.12
CA MET A 93 4.15 -0.49 4.96
C MET A 93 3.02 0.51 5.21
N ILE A 94 3.35 1.80 5.17
CA ILE A 94 2.40 2.90 5.36
C ILE A 94 1.86 3.31 3.99
N PRO A 95 0.55 3.15 3.73
CA PRO A 95 -0.06 3.46 2.45
C PRO A 95 -0.39 4.95 2.29
N LEU A 96 -0.61 5.37 1.06
CA LEU A 96 -1.19 6.66 0.66
C LEU A 96 -0.38 7.90 1.08
N VAL A 97 0.91 7.76 1.28
CA VAL A 97 1.81 8.86 1.62
C VAL A 97 1.99 9.80 0.43
N GLY A 98 1.71 11.08 0.62
CA GLY A 98 1.94 12.15 -0.36
C GLY A 98 3.03 13.14 0.05
N GLU A 99 3.35 13.20 1.34
CA GLU A 99 4.32 14.12 1.92
C GLU A 99 5.23 13.39 2.92
N VAL A 100 6.53 13.69 2.93
CA VAL A 100 7.50 13.06 3.84
C VAL A 100 7.11 13.22 5.32
N LYS A 101 6.49 14.34 5.68
CA LYS A 101 6.07 14.59 7.06
C LYS A 101 4.93 13.66 7.52
N GLU A 102 4.05 13.23 6.62
CA GLU A 102 3.03 12.21 6.92
C GLU A 102 3.71 10.90 7.28
N LEU A 103 4.67 10.46 6.45
CA LEU A 103 5.42 9.25 6.70
C LEU A 103 6.17 9.31 8.03
N LYS A 104 6.88 10.43 8.27
CA LYS A 104 7.63 10.60 9.50
C LYS A 104 6.73 10.54 10.74
N PHE A 105 5.59 11.23 10.72
CA PHE A 105 4.64 11.23 11.83
C PHE A 105 4.16 9.82 12.18
N VAL A 106 3.71 9.06 11.18
CA VAL A 106 3.21 7.69 11.40
C VAL A 106 4.36 6.75 11.76
N LYS A 107 5.54 6.90 11.16
CA LYS A 107 6.75 6.12 11.50
C LYS A 107 7.17 6.33 12.95
N ASP A 108 7.12 7.56 13.46
CA ASP A 108 7.47 7.84 14.86
C ASP A 108 6.53 7.10 15.83
N ILE A 109 5.23 6.94 15.48
CA ILE A 109 4.29 6.11 16.23
C ILE A 109 4.68 4.64 16.14
N VAL A 110 4.96 4.14 14.94
CA VAL A 110 5.36 2.75 14.71
C VAL A 110 6.60 2.39 15.54
N VAL A 111 7.64 3.21 15.47
CA VAL A 111 8.91 2.97 16.19
C VAL A 111 8.68 2.93 17.69
N ARG A 112 8.01 3.95 18.24
CA ARG A 112 7.71 4.01 19.67
C ARG A 112 6.92 2.79 20.14
N THR A 113 5.88 2.40 19.41
CA THR A 113 5.03 1.26 19.77
C THR A 113 5.78 -0.06 19.63
N ALA A 114 6.58 -0.25 18.58
CA ALA A 114 7.39 -1.43 18.38
C ALA A 114 8.44 -1.61 19.51
N GLU A 115 9.12 -0.54 19.88
CA GLU A 115 10.08 -0.54 20.99
C GLU A 115 9.40 -0.91 22.31
N GLN A 116 8.23 -0.33 22.60
CA GLN A 116 7.44 -0.66 23.77
C GLN A 116 7.06 -2.15 23.83
N VAL A 117 6.53 -2.71 22.74
CA VAL A 117 6.14 -4.13 22.67
C VAL A 117 7.34 -5.06 22.83
N MET A 118 8.47 -4.72 22.23
CA MET A 118 9.71 -5.49 22.40
C MET A 118 10.22 -5.44 23.85
N GLU A 119 10.12 -4.30 24.51
CA GLU A 119 10.48 -4.16 25.93
C GLU A 119 9.54 -4.99 26.83
N GLU A 120 8.21 -4.86 26.65
CA GLU A 120 7.20 -5.64 27.39
C GLU A 120 7.39 -7.15 27.25
N SER A 121 7.81 -7.62 26.08
CA SER A 121 8.00 -9.06 25.80
C SER A 121 9.36 -9.62 26.17
N GLY A 122 10.36 -8.74 26.37
CA GLY A 122 11.77 -9.09 26.54
C GLY A 122 12.44 -9.67 25.28
N VAL A 123 11.82 -9.52 24.09
CA VAL A 123 12.33 -10.05 22.82
C VAL A 123 12.63 -8.93 21.85
N LYS A 124 13.86 -8.91 21.35
CA LYS A 124 14.26 -7.98 20.27
C LYS A 124 14.03 -8.60 18.91
N LEU A 125 13.49 -7.80 18.01
CA LEU A 125 13.30 -8.10 16.58
C LEU A 125 13.89 -6.97 15.75
N ASP A 126 14.41 -7.33 14.57
CA ASP A 126 14.62 -6.37 13.50
C ASP A 126 13.31 -6.21 12.74
N TYR A 127 13.00 -5.00 12.30
CA TYR A 127 11.86 -4.67 11.45
C TYR A 127 12.20 -3.49 10.56
N HIS A 128 11.43 -3.31 9.49
CA HIS A 128 11.59 -2.18 8.58
C HIS A 128 10.29 -1.40 8.45
N VAL A 129 10.41 -0.08 8.32
CA VAL A 129 9.29 0.81 8.03
C VAL A 129 9.49 1.43 6.64
N GLY A 130 8.53 1.20 5.76
CA GLY A 130 8.54 1.75 4.42
C GLY A 130 7.17 2.27 4.01
N THR A 131 7.04 2.62 2.76
CA THR A 131 5.80 3.21 2.25
C THR A 131 5.41 2.65 0.89
N MET A 132 4.15 2.86 0.57
CA MET A 132 3.63 2.70 -0.78
C MET A 132 3.82 4.01 -1.55
N ILE A 133 4.44 3.93 -2.73
CA ILE A 133 4.46 5.04 -3.69
C ILE A 133 3.31 4.82 -4.65
N GLU A 134 2.23 5.54 -4.41
CA GLU A 134 0.98 5.39 -5.15
C GLU A 134 0.28 6.73 -5.45
N ILE A 135 0.83 7.81 -4.93
CA ILE A 135 0.41 9.17 -5.23
C ILE A 135 1.42 9.81 -6.19
N PRO A 136 1.01 10.44 -7.29
CA PRO A 136 1.94 11.07 -8.23
C PRO A 136 2.91 12.06 -7.56
N ARG A 137 2.44 12.84 -6.57
CA ARG A 137 3.31 13.72 -5.79
C ARG A 137 4.42 12.95 -5.07
N ALA A 138 4.09 11.81 -4.46
CA ALA A 138 5.07 10.96 -3.78
C ALA A 138 6.15 10.44 -4.74
N ALA A 139 5.76 10.07 -5.97
CA ALA A 139 6.72 9.67 -6.99
C ALA A 139 7.68 10.80 -7.37
N LEU A 140 7.17 12.04 -7.48
CA LEU A 140 7.95 13.22 -7.81
C LEU A 140 8.87 13.71 -6.67
N THR A 141 8.58 13.37 -5.43
CA THR A 141 9.34 13.74 -4.22
C THR A 141 9.93 12.52 -3.51
N ALA A 142 10.17 11.43 -4.25
CA ALA A 142 10.62 10.16 -3.68
C ALA A 142 12.00 10.22 -3.03
N ASP A 143 12.86 11.16 -3.43
CA ASP A 143 14.14 11.46 -2.77
C ASP A 143 13.97 11.98 -1.34
N GLU A 144 12.94 12.80 -1.10
CA GLU A 144 12.63 13.27 0.25
C GLU A 144 12.02 12.13 1.10
N ILE A 145 11.08 11.37 0.52
CA ILE A 145 10.43 10.24 1.20
C ILE A 145 11.44 9.14 1.55
N ALA A 146 12.46 8.91 0.71
CA ALA A 146 13.51 7.92 0.96
C ALA A 146 14.42 8.26 2.15
N LYS A 147 14.39 9.48 2.68
CA LYS A 147 15.09 9.83 3.92
C LYS A 147 14.48 9.08 5.11
N GLU A 148 13.17 8.87 5.08
CA GLU A 148 12.42 8.19 6.14
C GLU A 148 12.10 6.73 5.82
N ALA A 149 11.77 6.41 4.57
CA ALA A 149 11.39 5.07 4.16
C ALA A 149 12.61 4.16 3.95
N GLU A 150 12.52 2.93 4.45
CA GLU A 150 13.53 1.90 4.26
C GLU A 150 13.28 1.05 3.00
N PHE A 151 12.05 1.06 2.52
CA PHE A 151 11.65 0.43 1.26
C PHE A 151 10.49 1.18 0.59
N PHE A 152 10.33 0.99 -0.72
CA PHE A 152 9.17 1.43 -1.49
C PHE A 152 8.45 0.24 -2.10
N SER A 153 7.12 0.29 -2.05
CA SER A 153 6.25 -0.57 -2.85
C SER A 153 5.38 0.31 -3.76
N PHE A 154 5.43 0.09 -5.07
CA PHE A 154 4.62 0.87 -6.00
C PHE A 154 3.18 0.34 -6.00
N GLY A 155 2.23 1.14 -5.49
CA GLY A 155 0.79 0.86 -5.49
C GLY A 155 0.17 1.32 -6.81
N THR A 156 0.30 0.47 -7.83
CA THR A 156 -0.01 0.87 -9.21
C THR A 156 -1.49 1.04 -9.50
N ASN A 157 -2.39 0.53 -8.68
CA ASN A 157 -3.82 0.78 -8.83
C ASN A 157 -4.14 2.26 -8.58
N ASP A 158 -3.77 2.78 -7.41
CA ASP A 158 -3.96 4.19 -7.05
C ASP A 158 -3.14 5.12 -7.92
N LEU A 159 -1.89 4.75 -8.22
CA LEU A 159 -1.04 5.54 -9.10
C LEU A 159 -1.63 5.67 -10.51
N THR A 160 -2.26 4.60 -11.03
CA THR A 160 -2.96 4.62 -12.30
C THR A 160 -4.20 5.51 -12.25
N GLN A 161 -5.05 5.34 -11.23
CA GLN A 161 -6.25 6.18 -11.04
C GLN A 161 -5.91 7.67 -11.03
N MET A 162 -4.91 8.06 -10.25
CA MET A 162 -4.53 9.46 -10.09
C MET A 162 -3.79 10.01 -11.32
N THR A 163 -3.09 9.17 -12.07
CA THR A 163 -2.40 9.60 -13.30
C THR A 163 -3.37 9.78 -14.46
N PHE A 164 -4.34 8.87 -14.60
CA PHE A 164 -5.39 8.99 -15.62
C PHE A 164 -6.52 9.94 -15.21
N GLY A 165 -6.70 10.21 -13.92
CA GLY A 165 -7.73 11.12 -13.41
C GLY A 165 -9.13 10.51 -13.40
N PHE A 166 -9.27 9.18 -13.26
CA PHE A 166 -10.55 8.51 -13.09
C PHE A 166 -10.48 7.36 -12.10
N SER A 167 -11.62 7.09 -11.45
CA SER A 167 -11.75 5.99 -10.49
C SER A 167 -11.83 4.65 -11.22
N ARG A 168 -11.16 3.63 -10.69
CA ARG A 168 -11.26 2.24 -11.14
C ARG A 168 -12.70 1.74 -11.10
N ASP A 169 -13.42 2.10 -10.03
CA ASP A 169 -14.79 1.63 -9.79
C ASP A 169 -15.81 2.25 -10.75
N ASP A 170 -15.55 3.49 -11.19
CA ASP A 170 -16.41 4.21 -12.13
C ASP A 170 -16.01 4.04 -13.60
N ALA A 171 -14.80 3.62 -13.87
CA ALA A 171 -14.22 3.57 -15.21
C ALA A 171 -14.99 2.66 -16.18
N ALA A 172 -15.63 1.60 -15.69
CA ALA A 172 -16.43 0.68 -16.50
C ALA A 172 -17.56 1.39 -17.26
N LYS A 173 -18.04 2.55 -16.80
CA LYS A 173 -19.12 3.32 -17.42
C LYS A 173 -18.73 3.89 -18.79
N PHE A 174 -17.44 4.08 -19.08
CA PHE A 174 -16.96 4.69 -20.34
C PHE A 174 -15.83 3.89 -21.02
N LEU A 175 -15.11 3.02 -20.32
CA LEU A 175 -13.98 2.29 -20.90
C LEU A 175 -14.37 1.37 -22.06
N SER A 176 -15.59 0.81 -22.06
CA SER A 176 -16.10 0.03 -23.19
C SER A 176 -16.08 0.83 -24.49
N ASP A 177 -16.56 2.09 -24.47
CA ASP A 177 -16.55 2.98 -25.64
C ASP A 177 -15.12 3.30 -26.08
N TYR A 178 -14.19 3.44 -25.13
CA TYR A 178 -12.77 3.70 -25.41
C TYR A 178 -12.10 2.52 -26.11
N TYR A 179 -12.46 1.29 -25.76
CA TYR A 179 -11.94 0.10 -26.42
C TYR A 179 -12.54 -0.08 -27.82
N GLU A 180 -13.85 0.13 -27.99
CA GLU A 180 -14.52 0.06 -29.28
C GLU A 180 -13.94 1.09 -30.27
N ARG A 181 -13.66 2.29 -29.78
CA ARG A 181 -13.07 3.39 -30.58
C ARG A 181 -11.54 3.27 -30.71
N LYS A 182 -10.91 2.27 -30.11
CA LYS A 182 -9.45 2.07 -30.09
C LYS A 182 -8.66 3.26 -29.52
N ILE A 183 -9.25 4.00 -28.56
CA ILE A 183 -8.57 5.06 -27.81
C ILE A 183 -7.60 4.41 -26.84
N TYR A 184 -8.04 3.35 -26.13
CA TYR A 184 -7.18 2.46 -25.35
C TYR A 184 -7.15 1.08 -26.00
N GLU A 185 -5.96 0.52 -26.12
CA GLU A 185 -5.78 -0.85 -26.64
C GLU A 185 -6.11 -1.91 -25.60
N GLN A 186 -6.01 -1.55 -24.32
CA GLN A 186 -6.20 -2.45 -23.18
C GLN A 186 -6.53 -1.68 -21.91
N ASP A 187 -7.02 -2.41 -20.90
CA ASP A 187 -7.33 -1.89 -19.59
C ASP A 187 -6.04 -1.45 -18.86
N PRO A 188 -5.91 -0.16 -18.49
CA PRO A 188 -4.75 0.37 -17.77
C PRO A 188 -4.62 -0.18 -16.34
N PHE A 189 -5.67 -0.80 -15.79
CA PHE A 189 -5.61 -1.48 -14.49
C PHE A 189 -5.16 -2.94 -14.60
N ALA A 190 -5.29 -3.57 -15.76
CA ALA A 190 -4.83 -4.94 -16.00
C ALA A 190 -3.37 -5.00 -16.43
N LYS A 191 -2.92 -4.01 -17.20
CA LYS A 191 -1.55 -3.89 -17.71
C LYS A 191 -1.02 -2.49 -17.48
N LEU A 192 0.21 -2.41 -16.96
CA LEU A 192 0.82 -1.13 -16.61
C LEU A 192 0.96 -0.21 -17.83
N ASP A 193 0.45 0.98 -17.72
CA ASP A 193 0.75 2.08 -18.65
C ASP A 193 2.21 2.51 -18.48
N GLN A 194 3.07 1.99 -19.35
CA GLN A 194 4.51 2.27 -19.28
C GLN A 194 4.86 3.69 -19.74
N LYS A 195 3.95 4.37 -20.49
CA LYS A 195 4.18 5.71 -21.04
C LYS A 195 3.89 6.82 -20.03
N GLY A 196 2.83 6.71 -19.25
CA GLY A 196 2.44 7.67 -18.21
C GLY A 196 2.86 7.20 -16.84
N VAL A 197 2.14 6.22 -16.29
CA VAL A 197 2.39 5.67 -14.94
C VAL A 197 3.82 5.14 -14.79
N GLY A 198 4.33 4.45 -15.81
CA GLY A 198 5.69 3.92 -15.82
C GLY A 198 6.77 4.98 -15.73
N GLN A 199 6.54 6.20 -16.23
CA GLN A 199 7.49 7.31 -16.03
C GLN A 199 7.54 7.74 -14.57
N LEU A 200 6.39 7.85 -13.89
CA LEU A 200 6.36 8.18 -12.46
C LEU A 200 7.10 7.12 -11.63
N VAL A 201 6.91 5.83 -11.96
CA VAL A 201 7.64 4.75 -11.30
C VAL A 201 9.14 4.89 -11.52
N LYS A 202 9.61 5.16 -12.75
CA LYS A 202 11.04 5.37 -13.05
C LYS A 202 11.62 6.55 -12.26
N ILE A 203 10.94 7.69 -12.26
CA ILE A 203 11.34 8.89 -11.52
C ILE A 203 11.51 8.54 -10.03
N ALA A 204 10.53 7.83 -9.45
CA ALA A 204 10.59 7.45 -8.05
C ALA A 204 11.72 6.45 -7.73
N VAL A 205 12.02 5.51 -8.64
CA VAL A 205 13.17 4.61 -8.53
C VAL A 205 14.49 5.38 -8.51
N GLU A 206 14.67 6.29 -9.46
CA GLU A 206 15.88 7.10 -9.57
C GLU A 206 16.08 7.99 -8.35
N LYS A 207 15.04 8.73 -7.95
CA LYS A 207 15.04 9.61 -6.79
C LYS A 207 15.23 8.84 -5.47
N GLY A 208 14.53 7.74 -5.29
CA GLY A 208 14.68 6.90 -4.09
C GLY A 208 16.11 6.38 -3.94
N LYS A 209 16.71 5.88 -5.03
CA LYS A 209 18.11 5.41 -5.06
C LYS A 209 19.12 6.53 -4.90
N SER A 210 18.84 7.75 -5.33
CA SER A 210 19.75 8.89 -5.13
C SER A 210 19.95 9.23 -3.66
N THR A 211 18.94 9.02 -2.83
CA THR A 211 19.00 9.25 -1.37
C THR A 211 19.43 7.98 -0.62
N ARG A 212 18.90 6.83 -0.99
CA ARG A 212 19.20 5.53 -0.36
C ARG A 212 19.57 4.52 -1.46
N PRO A 213 20.86 4.39 -1.82
CA PRO A 213 21.29 3.57 -2.96
C PRO A 213 20.81 2.11 -2.92
N ASN A 214 20.68 1.54 -1.72
CA ASN A 214 20.24 0.16 -1.52
C ASN A 214 18.78 0.05 -1.10
N ILE A 215 17.96 1.06 -1.35
CA ILE A 215 16.53 1.00 -1.03
C ILE A 215 15.88 -0.20 -1.72
N LYS A 216 15.14 -0.99 -0.95
CA LYS A 216 14.37 -2.11 -1.50
C LYS A 216 13.14 -1.57 -2.24
N LEU A 217 12.96 -1.99 -3.48
CA LEU A 217 11.92 -1.51 -4.38
C LEU A 217 11.08 -2.68 -4.88
N GLY A 218 9.78 -2.55 -4.82
CA GLY A 218 8.86 -3.55 -5.33
C GLY A 218 7.59 -2.95 -5.91
N ILE A 219 6.78 -3.80 -6.52
CA ILE A 219 5.46 -3.43 -7.05
C ILE A 219 4.40 -4.33 -6.44
N CYS A 220 3.24 -3.78 -6.16
CA CYS A 220 2.05 -4.50 -5.77
C CYS A 220 0.84 -4.07 -6.62
N GLY A 221 -0.22 -4.84 -6.54
CA GLY A 221 -1.43 -4.66 -7.35
C GLY A 221 -1.49 -5.63 -8.53
N GLU A 222 -2.49 -5.46 -9.37
CA GLU A 222 -2.78 -6.37 -10.49
C GLU A 222 -1.63 -6.48 -11.50
N HIS A 223 -0.91 -5.39 -11.70
CA HIS A 223 0.22 -5.32 -12.63
C HIS A 223 1.38 -6.27 -12.28
N GLY A 224 1.55 -6.62 -11.00
CA GLY A 224 2.58 -7.57 -10.57
C GLY A 224 2.42 -8.99 -11.13
N GLY A 225 1.25 -9.32 -11.66
CA GLY A 225 0.96 -10.59 -12.32
C GLY A 225 0.95 -10.55 -13.85
N ASP A 226 1.10 -9.36 -14.47
CA ASP A 226 1.14 -9.20 -15.92
C ASP A 226 2.58 -9.34 -16.45
N PRO A 227 2.84 -10.23 -17.46
CA PRO A 227 4.18 -10.47 -17.97
C PRO A 227 4.93 -9.22 -18.46
N SER A 228 4.24 -8.32 -19.16
CA SER A 228 4.88 -7.12 -19.71
C SER A 228 5.22 -6.10 -18.60
N SER A 229 4.40 -6.04 -17.58
CA SER A 229 4.64 -5.21 -16.39
C SER A 229 5.79 -5.78 -15.56
N VAL A 230 5.90 -7.11 -15.42
CA VAL A 230 7.04 -7.79 -14.77
C VAL A 230 8.34 -7.53 -15.51
N GLU A 231 8.34 -7.61 -16.85
CA GLU A 231 9.51 -7.27 -17.68
C GLU A 231 9.91 -5.79 -17.51
N PHE A 232 8.95 -4.88 -17.47
CA PHE A 232 9.20 -3.47 -17.16
C PHE A 232 9.84 -3.30 -15.77
N CYS A 233 9.29 -3.93 -14.73
CA CYS A 233 9.84 -3.89 -13.37
C CYS A 233 11.27 -4.42 -13.31
N HIS A 234 11.55 -5.49 -14.05
CA HIS A 234 12.90 -6.01 -14.20
C HIS A 234 13.83 -4.94 -14.80
N ASN A 235 13.45 -4.32 -15.92
CA ASN A 235 14.28 -3.39 -16.65
C ASN A 235 14.62 -2.10 -15.86
N ILE A 236 13.72 -1.66 -14.97
CA ILE A 236 13.97 -0.48 -14.10
C ILE A 236 14.62 -0.83 -12.76
N GLY A 237 14.91 -2.11 -12.51
CA GLY A 237 15.70 -2.54 -11.36
C GLY A 237 14.90 -2.70 -10.06
N LEU A 238 13.62 -3.11 -10.12
CA LEU A 238 12.87 -3.51 -8.92
C LEU A 238 13.39 -4.85 -8.37
N ASN A 239 13.28 -5.01 -7.05
CA ASN A 239 13.75 -6.19 -6.34
C ASN A 239 12.72 -7.32 -6.31
N TYR A 240 11.43 -6.97 -6.29
CA TYR A 240 10.35 -7.95 -6.24
C TYR A 240 9.07 -7.46 -6.94
N VAL A 241 8.23 -8.41 -7.30
CA VAL A 241 6.83 -8.18 -7.66
C VAL A 241 5.93 -8.94 -6.70
N SER A 242 4.80 -8.35 -6.32
CA SER A 242 3.74 -9.00 -5.57
C SER A 242 2.53 -9.17 -6.49
N CYS A 243 1.95 -10.37 -6.49
CA CYS A 243 0.76 -10.70 -7.29
C CYS A 243 -0.13 -11.68 -6.54
N SER A 244 -1.35 -11.89 -7.04
CA SER A 244 -2.23 -12.91 -6.49
C SER A 244 -1.60 -14.30 -6.58
N PRO A 245 -1.91 -15.24 -5.66
CA PRO A 245 -1.32 -16.58 -5.63
C PRO A 245 -1.43 -17.32 -6.97
N PHE A 246 -2.54 -17.18 -7.67
CA PHE A 246 -2.79 -17.82 -8.95
C PHE A 246 -1.89 -17.29 -10.09
N ARG A 247 -1.34 -16.09 -9.96
CA ARG A 247 -0.45 -15.47 -10.94
C ARG A 247 1.04 -15.72 -10.66
N VAL A 248 1.40 -16.30 -9.54
CA VAL A 248 2.80 -16.56 -9.17
C VAL A 248 3.56 -17.37 -10.23
N PRO A 249 3.02 -18.47 -10.81
CA PRO A 249 3.73 -19.20 -11.87
C PRO A 249 4.03 -18.35 -13.10
N VAL A 250 3.06 -17.53 -13.53
CA VAL A 250 3.20 -16.62 -14.68
C VAL A 250 4.23 -15.54 -14.39
N ALA A 251 4.16 -14.89 -13.21
CA ALA A 251 5.09 -13.84 -12.80
C ALA A 251 6.54 -14.37 -12.71
N ARG A 252 6.74 -15.59 -12.19
CA ARG A 252 8.06 -16.22 -12.12
C ARG A 252 8.62 -16.51 -13.51
N LEU A 253 7.79 -17.01 -14.43
CA LEU A 253 8.21 -17.26 -15.81
C LEU A 253 8.57 -15.95 -16.51
N ALA A 254 7.74 -14.91 -16.37
CA ALA A 254 8.00 -13.59 -16.96
C ALA A 254 9.30 -12.98 -16.43
N ALA A 255 9.56 -13.09 -15.11
CA ALA A 255 10.81 -12.61 -14.51
C ALA A 255 12.03 -13.37 -15.04
N ALA A 256 11.93 -14.69 -15.19
CA ALA A 256 13.01 -15.51 -15.77
C ALA A 256 13.27 -15.13 -17.24
N GLN A 257 12.21 -14.94 -18.03
CA GLN A 257 12.35 -14.49 -19.43
C GLN A 257 12.97 -13.09 -19.53
N ALA A 258 12.58 -12.16 -18.64
CA ALA A 258 13.16 -10.82 -18.58
C ALA A 258 14.66 -10.89 -18.26
N GLN A 259 15.08 -11.75 -17.32
CA GLN A 259 16.47 -11.94 -16.96
C GLN A 259 17.28 -12.56 -18.13
N VAL A 260 16.70 -13.46 -18.91
CA VAL A 260 17.37 -14.02 -20.10
C VAL A 260 17.54 -12.97 -21.19
N LYS A 261 16.52 -12.15 -21.43
CA LYS A 261 16.56 -11.07 -22.45
C LYS A 261 17.51 -9.94 -22.07
N ASN A 262 17.45 -9.49 -20.82
CA ASN A 262 18.22 -8.36 -20.28
C ASN A 262 18.84 -8.77 -18.94
N PRO A 263 19.99 -9.49 -18.96
CA PRO A 263 20.63 -9.98 -17.74
C PRO A 263 21.02 -8.83 -16.81
N ARG A 264 20.61 -8.91 -15.55
CA ARG A 264 21.15 -8.04 -14.48
C ARG A 264 22.44 -8.65 -13.95
N LYS A 265 23.40 -7.78 -13.66
CA LYS A 265 24.64 -8.16 -12.99
C LYS A 265 24.43 -8.38 -11.51
#